data_504f3ae4c249eabc07ba431232511115
#
_entry.id   504f3ae4c249eabc07ba431232511115
#
_cell.length_a   1.000
_cell.length_b   1.000
_cell.length_c   1.000
_cell.angle_alpha   90.00
_cell.angle_beta   90.00
_cell.angle_gamma   90.00
#
_symmetry.space_group_name_H-M   'P 1'
#
loop_
_entity.id
_entity.type
_entity.pdbx_description
1 polymer ?
#
loop_
_entity_poly.entity_id
_entity_poly.type
_entity_poly.pdbx_seq_one_letter_code
_entity_poly.pdbx_strand_id
1 'polypeptide(L)'
;MTDELTMKTTLMEIGKSAKAASAILANTPAAVKDQWLLAMADALDSSHETILAANAEDMERGREKGMSSAMLDRLLLTPDRIKGISDALRYVTTLEDPVGHVLSSVERPNGIRINKVSVPIGVIGFIFESRPNVTVDAAGLCLKSGNAVILRGGSEAFQSNMTLAKCISDAGIAAGMPAGAVQLIPFTDHAAVSMMLKMDSFINLIIPRGGERLIRTVVEQSTIPVIKHYKGVCHVYVDKTADFDTALKIIENGKCQRPGVCNAVETVLIHEAIAEDFVPAFAALMKEKGVELRASQEILAIEPGLNAATEDDWSAEYLSLILAVKTVPSVQDAVAHINQYGSGHSDAIVAADPEALEYFLNYVDSAAVYANASTRFTDGGEFGMGAEIGISTDKLHARGPMGLQELTTYKYKIFGSGQTR
;
A
#
# COMPACT_ATOMS: atom_id res chain seq x y z
N MET A 1 -9.67 -31.87 -6.53
CA MET A 1 -10.29 -30.62 -6.98
C MET A 1 -11.54 -30.40 -6.13
N THR A 2 -11.60 -29.31 -5.42
CA THR A 2 -12.82 -28.93 -4.67
C THR A 2 -13.91 -28.65 -5.71
N ASP A 3 -15.11 -29.21 -5.51
CA ASP A 3 -16.23 -28.97 -6.41
C ASP A 3 -16.56 -27.49 -6.47
N GLU A 4 -16.77 -26.95 -7.66
CA GLU A 4 -17.09 -25.53 -7.91
C GLU A 4 -18.34 -25.09 -7.14
N LEU A 5 -19.30 -25.97 -6.96
CA LEU A 5 -20.51 -25.75 -6.18
C LEU A 5 -20.19 -25.54 -4.70
N THR A 6 -19.32 -26.40 -4.13
CA THR A 6 -18.87 -26.28 -2.73
C THR A 6 -18.14 -24.96 -2.51
N MET A 7 -17.23 -24.57 -3.43
CA MET A 7 -16.52 -23.30 -3.37
C MET A 7 -17.50 -22.12 -3.39
N LYS A 8 -18.43 -22.12 -4.33
CA LYS A 8 -19.46 -21.07 -4.47
C LYS A 8 -20.32 -20.97 -3.20
N THR A 9 -20.76 -22.09 -2.64
CA THR A 9 -21.58 -22.12 -1.42
C THR A 9 -20.79 -21.52 -0.25
N THR A 10 -19.55 -21.96 -0.02
CA THR A 10 -18.68 -21.43 1.04
C THR A 10 -18.45 -19.93 0.90
N LEU A 11 -18.15 -19.44 -0.30
CA LEU A 11 -17.94 -18.00 -0.55
C LEU A 11 -19.22 -17.18 -0.28
N MET A 12 -20.39 -17.71 -0.63
CA MET A 12 -21.67 -17.05 -0.33
C MET A 12 -21.93 -16.96 1.20
N GLU A 13 -21.58 -17.99 1.95
CA GLU A 13 -21.70 -18.00 3.43
C GLU A 13 -20.73 -17.00 4.05
N ILE A 14 -19.46 -16.97 3.59
CA ILE A 14 -18.45 -16.00 3.99
C ILE A 14 -18.96 -14.56 3.72
N GLY A 15 -19.48 -14.30 2.53
CA GLY A 15 -20.00 -12.98 2.17
C GLY A 15 -21.18 -12.54 3.02
N LYS A 16 -22.16 -13.43 3.26
CA LYS A 16 -23.31 -13.15 4.14
C LYS A 16 -22.87 -12.85 5.57
N SER A 17 -21.97 -13.65 6.11
CA SER A 17 -21.44 -13.49 7.47
C SER A 17 -20.67 -12.18 7.62
N ALA A 18 -19.79 -11.85 6.67
CA ALA A 18 -19.05 -10.59 6.67
C ALA A 18 -19.99 -9.36 6.59
N LYS A 19 -21.01 -9.42 5.73
CA LYS A 19 -22.00 -8.33 5.60
C LYS A 19 -22.80 -8.13 6.90
N ALA A 20 -23.18 -9.22 7.57
CA ALA A 20 -23.85 -9.12 8.87
C ALA A 20 -22.92 -8.54 9.94
N ALA A 21 -21.67 -8.98 10.00
CA ALA A 21 -20.68 -8.46 10.93
C ALA A 21 -20.40 -6.97 10.69
N SER A 22 -20.25 -6.54 9.44
CA SER A 22 -19.98 -5.12 9.10
C SER A 22 -21.03 -4.15 9.61
N ALA A 23 -22.30 -4.56 9.66
CA ALA A 23 -23.40 -3.74 10.19
C ALA A 23 -23.25 -3.50 11.71
N ILE A 24 -22.70 -4.48 12.44
CA ILE A 24 -22.40 -4.37 13.88
C ILE A 24 -21.16 -3.49 14.08
N LEU A 25 -20.08 -3.79 13.34
CA LEU A 25 -18.81 -3.07 13.41
C LEU A 25 -18.95 -1.57 13.17
N ALA A 26 -19.84 -1.17 12.26
CA ALA A 26 -20.07 0.23 11.91
C ALA A 26 -20.56 1.11 13.09
N ASN A 27 -21.06 0.49 14.16
CA ASN A 27 -21.57 1.18 15.35
C ASN A 27 -20.86 0.74 16.64
N THR A 28 -19.79 -0.05 16.52
CA THR A 28 -19.01 -0.54 17.67
C THR A 28 -18.10 0.58 18.21
N PRO A 29 -18.15 0.86 19.54
CA PRO A 29 -17.28 1.85 20.15
C PRO A 29 -15.79 1.50 19.99
N ALA A 30 -14.92 2.52 19.89
CA ALA A 30 -13.49 2.37 19.74
C ALA A 30 -12.86 1.44 20.81
N ALA A 31 -13.18 1.66 22.08
CA ALA A 31 -12.66 0.86 23.20
C ALA A 31 -13.00 -0.65 23.08
N VAL A 32 -14.14 -0.99 22.49
CA VAL A 32 -14.54 -2.40 22.28
C VAL A 32 -13.70 -3.01 21.14
N LYS A 33 -13.50 -2.26 20.06
CA LYS A 33 -12.61 -2.69 18.97
C LYS A 33 -11.17 -2.89 19.46
N ASP A 34 -10.68 -1.99 20.31
CA ASP A 34 -9.35 -2.06 20.90
C ASP A 34 -9.18 -3.29 21.79
N GLN A 35 -10.20 -3.67 22.56
CA GLN A 35 -10.18 -4.92 23.36
C GLN A 35 -10.04 -6.15 22.46
N TRP A 36 -10.72 -6.21 21.32
CA TRP A 36 -10.56 -7.32 20.37
C TRP A 36 -9.14 -7.39 19.79
N LEU A 37 -8.59 -6.25 19.39
CA LEU A 37 -7.23 -6.18 18.86
C LEU A 37 -6.17 -6.60 19.88
N LEU A 38 -6.33 -6.21 21.14
CA LEU A 38 -5.45 -6.66 22.24
C LEU A 38 -5.57 -8.19 22.46
N ALA A 39 -6.78 -8.73 22.49
CA ALA A 39 -6.99 -10.18 22.62
C ALA A 39 -6.37 -10.96 21.45
N MET A 40 -6.47 -10.42 20.22
CA MET A 40 -5.82 -11.00 19.04
C MET A 40 -4.30 -10.97 19.16
N ALA A 41 -3.72 -9.86 19.64
CA ALA A 41 -2.28 -9.73 19.86
C ALA A 41 -1.76 -10.73 20.91
N ASP A 42 -2.47 -10.88 22.02
CA ASP A 42 -2.11 -11.84 23.09
C ASP A 42 -2.23 -13.30 22.61
N ALA A 43 -3.22 -13.60 21.75
CA ALA A 43 -3.34 -14.91 21.13
C ALA A 43 -2.18 -15.24 20.18
N LEU A 44 -1.68 -14.27 19.41
CA LEU A 44 -0.49 -14.44 18.56
C LEU A 44 0.74 -14.75 19.40
N ASP A 45 0.96 -14.00 20.49
CA ASP A 45 2.10 -14.22 21.39
C ASP A 45 2.03 -15.61 22.06
N SER A 46 0.83 -16.11 22.40
CA SER A 46 0.65 -17.42 23.03
C SER A 46 0.65 -18.60 22.04
N SER A 47 0.43 -18.35 20.75
CA SER A 47 0.31 -19.37 19.70
C SER A 47 1.51 -19.47 18.78
N HIS A 48 2.64 -18.82 19.13
CA HIS A 48 3.77 -18.68 18.21
C HIS A 48 4.34 -20.04 17.75
N GLU A 49 4.36 -21.08 18.58
CA GLU A 49 4.84 -22.41 18.20
C GLU A 49 3.98 -23.02 17.08
N THR A 50 2.66 -22.91 17.19
CA THR A 50 1.73 -23.41 16.16
C THR A 50 1.86 -22.63 14.86
N ILE A 51 2.06 -21.32 14.95
CA ILE A 51 2.27 -20.45 13.79
C ILE A 51 3.59 -20.78 13.10
N LEU A 52 4.68 -20.98 13.86
CA LEU A 52 5.99 -21.36 13.33
C LEU A 52 5.95 -22.75 12.66
N ALA A 53 5.23 -23.72 13.23
CA ALA A 53 5.06 -25.04 12.63
C ALA A 53 4.35 -24.95 11.27
N ALA A 54 3.25 -24.22 11.19
CA ALA A 54 2.55 -23.97 9.93
C ALA A 54 3.40 -23.23 8.89
N ASN A 55 4.21 -22.26 9.33
CA ASN A 55 5.11 -21.55 8.45
C ASN A 55 6.26 -22.44 7.94
N ALA A 56 6.77 -23.34 8.76
CA ALA A 56 7.80 -24.30 8.35
C ALA A 56 7.32 -25.18 7.18
N GLU A 57 6.06 -25.63 7.18
CA GLU A 57 5.46 -26.37 6.06
C GLU A 57 5.39 -25.54 4.76
N ASP A 58 5.01 -24.26 4.86
CA ASP A 58 4.99 -23.38 3.71
C ASP A 58 6.40 -23.09 3.18
N MET A 59 7.37 -22.91 4.08
CA MET A 59 8.79 -22.69 3.74
C MET A 59 9.41 -23.91 3.02
N GLU A 60 9.10 -25.12 3.47
CA GLU A 60 9.58 -26.35 2.83
C GLU A 60 9.01 -26.48 1.41
N ARG A 61 7.70 -26.33 1.27
CA ARG A 61 7.04 -26.32 -0.05
C ARG A 61 7.58 -25.22 -0.97
N GLY A 62 7.90 -24.04 -0.40
CA GLY A 62 8.51 -22.94 -1.17
C GLY A 62 9.88 -23.29 -1.72
N ARG A 63 10.73 -23.95 -0.92
CA ARG A 63 12.06 -24.44 -1.34
C ARG A 63 11.94 -25.52 -2.42
N GLU A 64 11.06 -26.50 -2.23
CA GLU A 64 10.78 -27.55 -3.22
C GLU A 64 10.33 -27.00 -4.57
N LYS A 65 9.54 -25.93 -4.57
CA LYS A 65 9.07 -25.23 -5.77
C LYS A 65 10.12 -24.28 -6.38
N GLY A 66 11.31 -24.17 -5.78
CA GLY A 66 12.38 -23.30 -6.29
C GLY A 66 12.11 -21.81 -6.15
N MET A 67 11.40 -21.39 -5.10
CA MET A 67 11.17 -19.96 -4.82
C MET A 67 12.52 -19.24 -4.61
N SER A 68 12.62 -18.01 -5.08
CA SER A 68 13.80 -17.18 -4.89
C SER A 68 14.04 -16.88 -3.39
N SER A 69 15.29 -16.60 -3.02
CA SER A 69 15.65 -16.23 -1.65
C SER A 69 14.85 -15.03 -1.13
N ALA A 70 14.57 -14.05 -1.99
CA ALA A 70 13.76 -12.89 -1.65
C ALA A 70 12.29 -13.24 -1.38
N MET A 71 11.71 -14.20 -2.11
CA MET A 71 10.35 -14.69 -1.86
C MET A 71 10.31 -15.52 -0.57
N LEU A 72 11.31 -16.37 -0.33
CA LEU A 72 11.41 -17.16 0.90
C LEU A 72 11.58 -16.24 2.12
N ASP A 73 12.38 -15.18 2.02
CA ASP A 73 12.48 -14.19 3.12
C ASP A 73 11.16 -13.49 3.43
N ARG A 74 10.37 -13.15 2.39
CA ARG A 74 9.02 -12.56 2.58
C ARG A 74 8.03 -13.54 3.23
N LEU A 75 8.17 -14.83 2.96
CA LEU A 75 7.32 -15.88 3.50
C LEU A 75 7.68 -16.26 4.94
N LEU A 76 8.96 -16.14 5.30
CA LEU A 76 9.49 -16.59 6.59
C LEU A 76 8.88 -15.82 7.76
N LEU A 77 8.35 -16.58 8.74
CA LEU A 77 8.04 -16.09 10.08
C LEU A 77 9.11 -16.57 11.06
N THR A 78 9.55 -15.68 11.94
CA THR A 78 10.41 -15.96 13.08
C THR A 78 9.69 -15.52 14.36
N PRO A 79 10.13 -15.95 15.56
CA PRO A 79 9.55 -15.44 16.81
C PRO A 79 9.52 -13.91 16.87
N ASP A 80 10.60 -13.25 16.44
CA ASP A 80 10.69 -11.77 16.41
C ASP A 80 9.71 -11.15 15.41
N ARG A 81 9.52 -11.78 14.23
CA ARG A 81 8.55 -11.31 13.22
C ARG A 81 7.11 -11.49 13.74
N ILE A 82 6.79 -12.60 14.42
CA ILE A 82 5.46 -12.79 15.06
C ILE A 82 5.26 -11.76 16.17
N LYS A 83 6.28 -11.52 16.99
CA LYS A 83 6.24 -10.46 18.01
C LYS A 83 6.00 -9.08 17.39
N GLY A 84 6.68 -8.77 16.28
CA GLY A 84 6.45 -7.53 15.53
C GLY A 84 5.01 -7.40 15.03
N ILE A 85 4.39 -8.49 14.58
CA ILE A 85 2.99 -8.51 14.15
C ILE A 85 2.04 -8.25 15.34
N SER A 86 2.26 -8.89 16.50
CA SER A 86 1.43 -8.67 17.70
C SER A 86 1.60 -7.25 18.24
N ASP A 87 2.82 -6.69 18.21
CA ASP A 87 3.09 -5.30 18.61
C ASP A 87 2.44 -4.29 17.66
N ALA A 88 2.38 -4.59 16.35
CA ALA A 88 1.66 -3.78 15.38
C ALA A 88 0.15 -3.71 15.69
N LEU A 89 -0.47 -4.82 16.08
CA LEU A 89 -1.88 -4.79 16.54
C LEU A 89 -2.07 -3.92 17.79
N ARG A 90 -1.16 -4.04 18.77
CA ARG A 90 -1.18 -3.18 19.96
C ARG A 90 -1.02 -1.71 19.60
N TYR A 91 -0.12 -1.42 18.66
CA TYR A 91 0.08 -0.05 18.18
C TYR A 91 -1.18 0.50 17.50
N VAL A 92 -1.89 -0.29 16.69
CA VAL A 92 -3.16 0.11 16.05
C VAL A 92 -4.21 0.53 17.09
N THR A 93 -4.22 -0.04 18.31
CA THR A 93 -5.15 0.39 19.38
C THR A 93 -4.88 1.81 19.87
N THR A 94 -3.64 2.30 19.74
CA THR A 94 -3.26 3.66 20.16
C THR A 94 -3.67 4.74 19.14
N LEU A 95 -4.00 4.33 17.91
CA LEU A 95 -4.41 5.25 16.86
C LEU A 95 -5.84 5.74 17.08
N GLU A 96 -6.11 6.95 16.61
CA GLU A 96 -7.45 7.52 16.67
C GLU A 96 -8.45 6.71 15.81
N ASP A 97 -9.64 6.46 16.35
CA ASP A 97 -10.71 5.78 15.61
C ASP A 97 -11.30 6.75 14.56
N PRO A 98 -11.23 6.43 13.26
CA PRO A 98 -11.67 7.35 12.22
C PRO A 98 -13.21 7.41 12.08
N VAL A 99 -13.96 6.56 12.78
CA VAL A 99 -15.41 6.42 12.61
C VAL A 99 -16.19 7.43 13.45
N GLY A 100 -17.14 8.10 12.84
CA GLY A 100 -18.06 8.99 13.54
C GLY A 100 -17.61 10.46 13.56
N HIS A 101 -16.48 10.82 12.99
CA HIS A 101 -16.00 12.20 12.93
C HIS A 101 -16.89 13.05 12.03
N VAL A 102 -17.22 14.26 12.48
CA VAL A 102 -17.94 15.25 11.68
C VAL A 102 -16.96 15.95 10.76
N LEU A 103 -16.93 15.55 9.49
CA LEU A 103 -16.02 16.10 8.47
C LEU A 103 -16.40 17.51 8.04
N SER A 104 -17.72 17.81 8.02
CA SER A 104 -18.27 19.15 7.82
C SER A 104 -19.68 19.25 8.36
N SER A 105 -20.09 20.47 8.74
CA SER A 105 -21.43 20.78 9.22
C SER A 105 -21.92 22.07 8.54
N VAL A 106 -23.12 22.04 7.98
CA VAL A 106 -23.75 23.19 7.31
C VAL A 106 -25.16 23.35 7.84
N GLU A 107 -25.49 24.56 8.28
CA GLU A 107 -26.88 24.95 8.59
C GLU A 107 -27.47 25.70 7.39
N ARG A 108 -28.69 25.30 7.00
CA ARG A 108 -29.41 25.88 5.87
C ARG A 108 -30.35 26.99 6.33
N PRO A 109 -30.73 27.96 5.45
CA PRO A 109 -31.63 29.06 5.82
C PRO A 109 -32.97 28.61 6.37
N ASN A 110 -33.44 27.39 6.06
CA ASN A 110 -34.65 26.80 6.57
C ASN A 110 -34.49 26.07 7.93
N GLY A 111 -33.29 26.16 8.56
CA GLY A 111 -33.00 25.55 9.84
C GLY A 111 -32.57 24.07 9.78
N ILE A 112 -32.47 23.47 8.59
CA ILE A 112 -31.91 22.10 8.45
C ILE A 112 -30.43 22.15 8.68
N ARG A 113 -29.92 21.29 9.60
CA ARG A 113 -28.48 21.05 9.82
C ARG A 113 -28.06 19.76 9.14
N ILE A 114 -27.02 19.83 8.30
CA ILE A 114 -26.47 18.73 7.52
C ILE A 114 -25.04 18.47 8.01
N ASN A 115 -24.79 17.31 8.61
CA ASN A 115 -23.48 16.85 9.02
C ASN A 115 -22.99 15.79 8.05
N LYS A 116 -21.80 15.99 7.46
CA LYS A 116 -21.06 14.96 6.75
C LYS A 116 -20.23 14.20 7.79
N VAL A 117 -20.45 12.90 7.95
CA VAL A 117 -19.85 12.09 9.03
C VAL A 117 -19.13 10.90 8.44
N SER A 118 -17.91 10.62 8.91
CA SER A 118 -17.15 9.44 8.52
C SER A 118 -17.83 8.16 8.99
N VAL A 119 -17.82 7.14 8.13
CA VAL A 119 -18.37 5.80 8.40
C VAL A 119 -17.47 4.75 7.75
N PRO A 120 -17.46 3.49 8.24
CA PRO A 120 -16.74 2.40 7.56
C PRO A 120 -17.22 2.23 6.12
N ILE A 121 -16.33 1.71 5.26
CA ILE A 121 -16.69 1.31 3.90
C ILE A 121 -17.69 0.14 3.92
N GLY A 122 -17.47 -0.82 4.85
CA GLY A 122 -18.33 -1.97 5.05
C GLY A 122 -17.57 -3.29 5.06
N VAL A 123 -17.57 -4.05 3.96
CA VAL A 123 -16.77 -5.26 3.80
C VAL A 123 -15.65 -5.01 2.81
N ILE A 124 -14.42 -5.27 3.23
CA ILE A 124 -13.23 -5.13 2.41
C ILE A 124 -12.71 -6.52 2.01
N GLY A 125 -12.56 -6.74 0.72
CA GLY A 125 -11.87 -7.90 0.18
C GLY A 125 -10.38 -7.61 0.03
N PHE A 126 -9.52 -8.43 0.62
CA PHE A 126 -8.07 -8.23 0.58
C PHE A 126 -7.38 -9.41 -0.07
N ILE A 127 -6.73 -9.18 -1.22
CA ILE A 127 -6.06 -10.23 -2.01
C ILE A 127 -4.56 -9.97 -1.98
N PHE A 128 -3.75 -10.93 -1.46
CA PHE A 128 -2.33 -10.69 -1.24
C PHE A 128 -1.46 -11.93 -1.52
N GLU A 129 -0.18 -11.70 -1.76
CA GLU A 129 0.84 -12.71 -2.08
C GLU A 129 1.96 -12.71 -1.04
N SER A 130 2.54 -13.87 -0.79
CA SER A 130 3.86 -14.13 -0.17
C SER A 130 4.18 -13.38 1.13
N ARG A 131 3.20 -12.92 1.90
CA ARG A 131 3.43 -12.15 3.13
C ARG A 131 2.42 -12.52 4.21
N PRO A 132 2.69 -13.54 5.05
CA PRO A 132 1.74 -13.99 6.07
C PRO A 132 1.31 -12.89 7.05
N ASN A 133 2.20 -11.94 7.40
CA ASN A 133 1.88 -10.81 8.28
C ASN A 133 0.69 -9.99 7.79
N VAL A 134 0.50 -9.88 6.47
CA VAL A 134 -0.61 -9.11 5.87
C VAL A 134 -1.97 -9.63 6.32
N THR A 135 -2.09 -10.92 6.64
CA THR A 135 -3.32 -11.51 7.24
C THR A 135 -3.75 -10.75 8.49
N VAL A 136 -2.80 -10.44 9.35
CA VAL A 136 -3.05 -9.77 10.63
C VAL A 136 -3.11 -8.26 10.48
N ASP A 137 -2.21 -7.67 9.70
CA ASP A 137 -2.16 -6.22 9.47
C ASP A 137 -3.46 -5.72 8.84
N ALA A 138 -3.93 -6.39 7.78
CA ALA A 138 -5.19 -6.05 7.13
C ALA A 138 -6.40 -6.24 8.06
N ALA A 139 -6.43 -7.32 8.86
CA ALA A 139 -7.49 -7.55 9.82
C ALA A 139 -7.53 -6.45 10.90
N GLY A 140 -6.38 -6.09 11.46
CA GLY A 140 -6.27 -5.06 12.49
C GLY A 140 -6.75 -3.70 12.02
N LEU A 141 -6.28 -3.25 10.85
CA LEU A 141 -6.67 -1.96 10.27
C LEU A 141 -8.16 -1.93 9.87
N CYS A 142 -8.67 -3.01 9.27
CA CYS A 142 -10.08 -3.10 8.93
C CYS A 142 -10.97 -3.06 10.19
N LEU A 143 -10.65 -3.83 11.23
CA LEU A 143 -11.42 -3.83 12.47
C LEU A 143 -11.39 -2.47 13.18
N LYS A 144 -10.22 -1.84 13.31
CA LYS A 144 -10.09 -0.52 13.93
C LYS A 144 -10.94 0.53 13.20
N SER A 145 -10.97 0.48 11.88
CA SER A 145 -11.79 1.38 11.03
C SER A 145 -13.24 0.92 10.87
N GLY A 146 -13.68 -0.12 11.63
CA GLY A 146 -15.07 -0.57 11.67
C GLY A 146 -15.52 -1.40 10.47
N ASN A 147 -14.58 -1.96 9.69
CA ASN A 147 -14.87 -2.79 8.52
C ASN A 147 -14.74 -4.28 8.87
N ALA A 148 -15.57 -5.11 8.22
CA ALA A 148 -15.30 -6.53 8.12
C ALA A 148 -14.31 -6.79 6.98
N VAL A 149 -13.51 -7.87 7.07
CA VAL A 149 -12.52 -8.21 6.05
C VAL A 149 -12.65 -9.67 5.60
N ILE A 150 -12.59 -9.86 4.29
CA ILE A 150 -12.46 -11.18 3.65
C ILE A 150 -11.07 -11.24 3.02
N LEU A 151 -10.21 -12.07 3.57
CA LEU A 151 -8.83 -12.25 3.19
C LEU A 151 -8.69 -13.39 2.17
N ARG A 152 -7.83 -13.20 1.18
CA ARG A 152 -7.40 -14.25 0.24
C ARG A 152 -5.90 -14.15 0.04
N GLY A 153 -5.16 -15.01 0.73
CA GLY A 153 -3.69 -15.11 0.60
C GLY A 153 -3.26 -16.03 -0.53
N GLY A 154 -2.02 -15.88 -0.99
CA GLY A 154 -1.41 -16.74 -1.99
C GLY A 154 -1.27 -18.20 -1.50
N SER A 155 -1.17 -19.13 -2.46
CA SER A 155 -1.03 -20.57 -2.16
C SER A 155 0.30 -20.95 -1.51
N GLU A 156 1.31 -20.10 -1.66
CA GLU A 156 2.64 -20.28 -1.08
C GLU A 156 2.67 -20.08 0.44
N ALA A 157 1.73 -19.29 0.98
CA ALA A 157 1.62 -18.99 2.41
C ALA A 157 0.34 -19.57 3.03
N PHE A 158 -0.25 -20.60 2.45
CA PHE A 158 -1.59 -21.06 2.78
C PHE A 158 -1.72 -21.51 4.23
N GLN A 159 -0.82 -22.35 4.73
CA GLN A 159 -0.89 -22.85 6.12
C GLN A 159 -0.64 -21.73 7.13
N SER A 160 0.34 -20.87 6.85
CA SER A 160 0.61 -19.70 7.69
C SER A 160 -0.60 -18.78 7.78
N ASN A 161 -1.22 -18.45 6.64
CA ASN A 161 -2.38 -17.57 6.58
C ASN A 161 -3.60 -18.17 7.30
N MET A 162 -3.87 -19.47 7.08
CA MET A 162 -4.98 -20.18 7.76
C MET A 162 -4.80 -20.17 9.27
N THR A 163 -3.58 -20.45 9.74
CA THR A 163 -3.26 -20.51 11.18
C THR A 163 -3.37 -19.12 11.81
N LEU A 164 -2.80 -18.09 11.18
CA LEU A 164 -2.90 -16.71 11.66
C LEU A 164 -4.36 -16.22 11.68
N ALA A 165 -5.11 -16.41 10.59
CA ALA A 165 -6.50 -15.97 10.50
C ALA A 165 -7.37 -16.66 11.54
N LYS A 166 -7.17 -17.99 11.75
CA LYS A 166 -7.89 -18.74 12.79
C LYS A 166 -7.54 -18.21 14.18
N CYS A 167 -6.27 -18.04 14.49
CA CYS A 167 -5.79 -17.54 15.78
C CYS A 167 -6.44 -16.21 16.16
N ILE A 168 -6.37 -15.21 15.25
CA ILE A 168 -6.92 -13.88 15.52
C ILE A 168 -8.46 -13.87 15.52
N SER A 169 -9.11 -14.65 14.64
CA SER A 169 -10.56 -14.74 14.60
C SER A 169 -11.14 -15.37 15.85
N ASP A 170 -10.59 -16.51 16.31
CA ASP A 170 -11.05 -17.20 17.51
C ASP A 170 -10.88 -16.33 18.76
N ALA A 171 -9.72 -15.64 18.90
CA ALA A 171 -9.47 -14.75 20.02
C ALA A 171 -10.40 -13.52 20.01
N GLY A 172 -10.59 -12.92 18.85
CA GLY A 172 -11.53 -11.81 18.70
C GLY A 172 -12.96 -12.19 19.06
N ILE A 173 -13.45 -13.35 18.56
CA ILE A 173 -14.78 -13.88 18.87
C ILE A 173 -14.92 -14.16 20.38
N ALA A 174 -13.92 -14.75 21.00
CA ALA A 174 -13.91 -14.99 22.45
C ALA A 174 -13.97 -13.68 23.26
N ALA A 175 -13.43 -12.59 22.73
CA ALA A 175 -13.53 -11.24 23.29
C ALA A 175 -14.83 -10.48 22.90
N GLY A 176 -15.75 -11.11 22.16
CA GLY A 176 -17.05 -10.55 21.78
C GLY A 176 -17.10 -9.91 20.38
N MET A 177 -16.07 -10.09 19.55
CA MET A 177 -16.09 -9.68 18.15
C MET A 177 -17.17 -10.48 17.39
N PRO A 178 -17.96 -9.83 16.49
CA PRO A 178 -18.95 -10.54 15.69
C PRO A 178 -18.29 -11.63 14.82
N ALA A 179 -18.87 -12.81 14.81
CA ALA A 179 -18.47 -13.85 13.86
C ALA A 179 -18.60 -13.32 12.42
N GLY A 180 -17.60 -13.61 11.59
CA GLY A 180 -17.54 -13.08 10.21
C GLY A 180 -16.85 -11.73 10.04
N ALA A 181 -16.42 -11.08 11.13
CA ALA A 181 -15.67 -9.81 11.04
C ALA A 181 -14.30 -9.99 10.37
N VAL A 182 -13.62 -11.11 10.64
CA VAL A 182 -12.36 -11.51 10.00
C VAL A 182 -12.51 -12.91 9.44
N GLN A 183 -12.36 -13.06 8.13
CA GLN A 183 -12.47 -14.35 7.46
C GLN A 183 -11.38 -14.51 6.40
N LEU A 184 -10.88 -15.75 6.25
CA LEU A 184 -9.97 -16.14 5.19
C LEU A 184 -10.65 -17.14 4.26
N ILE A 185 -10.53 -16.94 2.96
CA ILE A 185 -11.02 -17.90 1.94
C ILE A 185 -10.15 -19.17 2.01
N PRO A 186 -10.74 -20.35 2.31
CA PRO A 186 -10.00 -21.57 2.55
C PRO A 186 -9.67 -22.33 1.25
N PHE A 187 -9.47 -21.63 0.15
CA PHE A 187 -9.18 -22.22 -1.16
C PHE A 187 -7.95 -21.56 -1.78
N THR A 188 -7.09 -22.40 -2.37
CA THR A 188 -5.91 -21.94 -3.12
C THR A 188 -6.18 -21.76 -4.61
N ASP A 189 -7.31 -22.26 -5.12
CA ASP A 189 -7.69 -22.20 -6.51
C ASP A 189 -7.92 -20.74 -6.98
N HIS A 190 -7.47 -20.42 -8.18
CA HIS A 190 -7.72 -19.12 -8.82
C HIS A 190 -9.20 -18.85 -9.08
N ALA A 191 -10.02 -19.91 -9.26
CA ALA A 191 -11.46 -19.78 -9.40
C ALA A 191 -12.11 -19.09 -8.18
N ALA A 192 -11.59 -19.33 -6.97
CA ALA A 192 -12.06 -18.65 -5.77
C ALA A 192 -11.83 -17.13 -5.83
N VAL A 193 -10.71 -16.68 -6.40
CA VAL A 193 -10.44 -15.25 -6.63
C VAL A 193 -11.45 -14.68 -7.63
N SER A 194 -11.63 -15.34 -8.78
CA SER A 194 -12.57 -14.88 -9.80
C SER A 194 -14.01 -14.80 -9.28
N MET A 195 -14.42 -15.75 -8.42
CA MET A 195 -15.72 -15.69 -7.75
C MET A 195 -15.80 -14.55 -6.75
N MET A 196 -14.77 -14.36 -5.89
CA MET A 196 -14.71 -13.27 -4.91
C MET A 196 -14.86 -11.90 -5.58
N LEU A 197 -14.21 -11.68 -6.72
CA LEU A 197 -14.26 -10.44 -7.48
C LEU A 197 -15.63 -10.10 -8.07
N LYS A 198 -16.60 -11.02 -8.00
CA LYS A 198 -18.00 -10.85 -8.42
C LYS A 198 -18.99 -10.78 -7.26
N MET A 199 -18.50 -10.74 -6.01
CA MET A 199 -19.34 -10.70 -4.82
C MET A 199 -19.75 -9.27 -4.43
N ASP A 200 -20.10 -8.41 -5.38
CA ASP A 200 -20.47 -7.00 -5.20
C ASP A 200 -21.70 -6.77 -4.29
N SER A 201 -22.54 -7.77 -4.14
CA SER A 201 -23.66 -7.74 -3.17
C SER A 201 -23.20 -7.85 -1.70
N PHE A 202 -21.96 -8.25 -1.45
CA PHE A 202 -21.40 -8.46 -0.11
C PHE A 202 -20.16 -7.61 0.14
N ILE A 203 -19.26 -7.49 -0.82
CA ILE A 203 -17.97 -6.79 -0.70
C ILE A 203 -18.10 -5.39 -1.32
N ASN A 204 -17.64 -4.37 -0.60
CA ASN A 204 -17.73 -2.97 -1.00
C ASN A 204 -16.47 -2.45 -1.68
N LEU A 205 -15.32 -3.05 -1.37
CA LEU A 205 -14.02 -2.62 -1.85
C LEU A 205 -13.06 -3.81 -1.94
N ILE A 206 -12.24 -3.88 -2.99
CA ILE A 206 -11.12 -4.82 -3.12
C ILE A 206 -9.79 -4.04 -3.02
N ILE A 207 -8.86 -4.57 -2.23
CA ILE A 207 -7.49 -4.07 -2.12
C ILE A 207 -6.53 -5.21 -2.48
N PRO A 208 -5.92 -5.21 -3.68
CA PRO A 208 -4.90 -6.18 -4.05
C PRO A 208 -3.51 -5.75 -3.55
N ARG A 209 -2.72 -6.71 -3.07
CA ARG A 209 -1.32 -6.54 -2.62
C ARG A 209 -0.44 -7.65 -3.20
N GLY A 210 0.21 -7.39 -4.31
CA GLY A 210 1.05 -8.36 -5.00
C GLY A 210 1.74 -7.75 -6.21
N GLY A 211 2.26 -8.61 -7.09
CA GLY A 211 2.87 -8.16 -8.34
C GLY A 211 1.85 -7.55 -9.32
N GLU A 212 2.35 -6.77 -10.28
CA GLU A 212 1.53 -6.08 -11.30
C GLU A 212 0.54 -7.02 -12.00
N ARG A 213 0.95 -8.26 -12.28
CA ARG A 213 0.10 -9.27 -12.93
C ARG A 213 -1.16 -9.58 -12.11
N LEU A 214 -1.02 -9.76 -10.78
CA LEU A 214 -2.16 -9.97 -9.90
C LEU A 214 -3.08 -8.76 -9.92
N ILE A 215 -2.51 -7.57 -9.78
CA ILE A 215 -3.28 -6.33 -9.71
C ILE A 215 -4.07 -6.10 -11.00
N ARG A 216 -3.46 -6.29 -12.17
CA ARG A 216 -4.15 -6.20 -13.46
C ARG A 216 -5.29 -7.20 -13.57
N THR A 217 -5.05 -8.47 -13.22
CA THR A 217 -6.08 -9.51 -13.22
C THR A 217 -7.27 -9.13 -12.33
N VAL A 218 -7.00 -8.62 -11.12
CA VAL A 218 -8.04 -8.17 -10.19
C VAL A 218 -8.85 -7.01 -10.79
N VAL A 219 -8.18 -6.02 -11.35
CA VAL A 219 -8.85 -4.83 -11.96
C VAL A 219 -9.70 -5.22 -13.16
N GLU A 220 -9.19 -6.09 -14.04
CA GLU A 220 -9.90 -6.53 -15.25
C GLU A 220 -11.12 -7.39 -14.93
N GLN A 221 -11.06 -8.20 -13.87
CA GLN A 221 -12.12 -9.15 -13.55
C GLN A 221 -13.13 -8.62 -12.52
N SER A 222 -12.78 -7.61 -11.72
CA SER A 222 -13.64 -7.16 -10.63
C SER A 222 -14.87 -6.40 -11.11
N THR A 223 -16.03 -6.70 -10.51
CA THR A 223 -17.23 -5.85 -10.55
C THR A 223 -17.33 -4.93 -9.34
N ILE A 224 -16.41 -5.10 -8.39
CA ILE A 224 -16.31 -4.33 -7.16
C ILE A 224 -15.24 -3.25 -7.35
N PRO A 225 -15.39 -2.03 -6.81
CA PRO A 225 -14.33 -1.03 -6.82
C PRO A 225 -13.00 -1.58 -6.29
N VAL A 226 -11.89 -1.23 -6.95
CA VAL A 226 -10.54 -1.69 -6.62
C VAL A 226 -9.67 -0.47 -6.34
N ILE A 227 -8.99 -0.43 -5.20
CA ILE A 227 -7.94 0.55 -4.92
C ILE A 227 -6.58 -0.11 -5.14
N LYS A 228 -5.73 0.52 -5.94
CA LYS A 228 -4.49 -0.09 -6.41
C LYS A 228 -3.38 0.90 -6.70
N HIS A 229 -2.17 0.39 -6.81
CA HIS A 229 -1.10 0.92 -7.65
C HIS A 229 -0.49 -0.24 -8.44
N TYR A 230 -0.04 0.04 -9.67
CA TYR A 230 0.55 -1.02 -10.52
C TYR A 230 2.06 -1.13 -10.31
N LYS A 231 2.76 0.01 -10.35
CA LYS A 231 4.21 0.14 -10.27
C LYS A 231 4.57 1.35 -9.40
N GLY A 232 5.81 1.36 -8.91
CA GLY A 232 6.44 2.49 -8.25
C GLY A 232 7.59 3.04 -9.11
N VAL A 233 7.30 3.79 -10.19
CA VAL A 233 8.33 4.47 -10.98
C VAL A 233 8.46 5.88 -10.45
N CYS A 234 9.36 6.07 -9.50
CA CYS A 234 9.58 7.35 -8.82
C CYS A 234 10.79 8.09 -9.40
N HIS A 235 10.70 9.43 -9.44
CA HIS A 235 11.75 10.28 -10.00
C HIS A 235 12.32 11.24 -8.98
N VAL A 236 13.58 11.62 -9.20
CA VAL A 236 14.19 12.81 -8.59
C VAL A 236 14.68 13.71 -9.72
N TYR A 237 14.16 14.94 -9.79
CA TYR A 237 14.67 15.98 -10.65
C TYR A 237 15.64 16.89 -9.90
N VAL A 238 16.84 17.04 -10.43
CA VAL A 238 17.89 17.93 -9.92
C VAL A 238 17.90 19.19 -10.78
N ASP A 239 17.38 20.29 -10.23
CA ASP A 239 17.30 21.58 -10.90
C ASP A 239 18.67 22.26 -10.97
N LYS A 240 18.83 23.22 -11.91
CA LYS A 240 20.06 24.02 -12.05
C LYS A 240 20.45 24.80 -10.79
N THR A 241 19.51 25.03 -9.88
CA THR A 241 19.72 25.75 -8.61
C THR A 241 19.93 24.81 -7.42
N ALA A 242 20.01 23.50 -7.66
CA ALA A 242 20.13 22.49 -6.62
C ALA A 242 21.47 22.60 -5.88
N ASP A 243 21.42 22.38 -4.56
CA ASP A 243 22.60 22.04 -3.78
C ASP A 243 23.00 20.60 -4.07
N PHE A 244 24.22 20.40 -4.56
CA PHE A 244 24.68 19.09 -5.02
C PHE A 244 24.76 18.05 -3.88
N ASP A 245 25.22 18.45 -2.71
CA ASP A 245 25.31 17.56 -1.56
C ASP A 245 23.93 17.07 -1.11
N THR A 246 22.95 17.96 -1.13
CA THR A 246 21.54 17.63 -0.84
C THR A 246 20.97 16.69 -1.91
N ALA A 247 21.22 16.96 -3.19
CA ALA A 247 20.76 16.12 -4.28
C ALA A 247 21.34 14.68 -4.18
N LEU A 248 22.65 14.57 -3.97
CA LEU A 248 23.32 13.28 -3.82
C LEU A 248 22.78 12.48 -2.64
N LYS A 249 22.56 13.11 -1.48
CA LYS A 249 21.98 12.45 -0.29
C LYS A 249 20.56 11.95 -0.54
N ILE A 250 19.72 12.77 -1.20
CA ILE A 250 18.33 12.42 -1.51
C ILE A 250 18.30 11.23 -2.48
N ILE A 251 19.12 11.24 -3.54
CA ILE A 251 19.19 10.17 -4.53
C ILE A 251 19.73 8.88 -3.90
N GLU A 252 20.83 8.96 -3.15
CA GLU A 252 21.39 7.80 -2.43
C GLU A 252 20.34 7.18 -1.50
N ASN A 253 19.71 7.96 -0.65
CA ASN A 253 18.65 7.48 0.22
C ASN A 253 17.49 6.89 -0.57
N GLY A 254 17.02 7.59 -1.60
CA GLY A 254 15.91 7.19 -2.45
C GLY A 254 16.14 5.85 -3.15
N LYS A 255 17.37 5.56 -3.59
CA LYS A 255 17.70 4.32 -4.31
C LYS A 255 18.28 3.23 -3.42
N CYS A 256 19.20 3.58 -2.51
CA CYS A 256 20.06 2.58 -1.88
C CYS A 256 19.53 2.06 -0.54
N GLN A 257 18.72 2.82 0.18
CA GLN A 257 18.19 2.40 1.49
C GLN A 257 17.38 1.11 1.41
N ARG A 258 16.49 1.00 0.41
CA ARG A 258 15.67 -0.19 0.17
C ARG A 258 15.19 -0.21 -1.29
N PRO A 259 15.96 -0.77 -2.23
CA PRO A 259 15.65 -0.67 -3.66
C PRO A 259 14.41 -1.45 -4.09
N GLY A 260 13.99 -2.48 -3.33
CA GLY A 260 12.88 -3.38 -3.67
C GLY A 260 11.50 -2.92 -3.21
N VAL A 261 11.25 -1.60 -3.07
CA VAL A 261 9.97 -1.02 -2.66
C VAL A 261 9.48 0.03 -3.65
N CYS A 262 8.16 0.24 -3.71
CA CYS A 262 7.50 1.09 -4.71
C CYS A 262 7.81 2.59 -4.62
N ASN A 263 8.33 3.08 -3.49
CA ASN A 263 8.74 4.47 -3.30
C ASN A 263 10.26 4.69 -3.51
N ALA A 264 11.00 3.65 -3.95
CA ALA A 264 12.39 3.79 -4.35
C ALA A 264 12.51 4.58 -5.66
N VAL A 265 13.55 5.39 -5.78
CA VAL A 265 13.83 6.15 -7.02
C VAL A 265 14.23 5.19 -8.13
N GLU A 266 13.63 5.35 -9.30
CA GLU A 266 13.94 4.55 -10.49
C GLU A 266 14.55 5.38 -11.62
N THR A 267 14.30 6.71 -11.61
CA THR A 267 14.87 7.63 -12.61
C THR A 267 15.35 8.93 -11.96
N VAL A 268 16.51 9.40 -12.36
CA VAL A 268 17.03 10.75 -12.04
C VAL A 268 17.05 11.61 -13.30
N LEU A 269 16.42 12.77 -13.21
CA LEU A 269 16.45 13.80 -14.24
C LEU A 269 17.38 14.92 -13.77
N ILE A 270 18.31 15.33 -14.61
CA ILE A 270 19.31 16.36 -14.30
C ILE A 270 19.15 17.51 -15.25
N HIS A 271 19.07 18.75 -14.72
CA HIS A 271 19.05 19.94 -15.57
C HIS A 271 20.33 20.02 -16.39
N GLU A 272 20.23 20.22 -17.71
CA GLU A 272 21.36 20.21 -18.64
C GLU A 272 22.47 21.19 -18.25
N ALA A 273 22.12 22.37 -17.72
CA ALA A 273 23.07 23.42 -17.33
C ALA A 273 24.03 23.02 -16.21
N ILE A 274 23.74 21.97 -15.43
CA ILE A 274 24.60 21.49 -14.34
C ILE A 274 25.15 20.09 -14.60
N ALA A 275 24.81 19.49 -15.75
CA ALA A 275 25.12 18.09 -16.00
C ALA A 275 26.63 17.81 -15.99
N GLU A 276 27.45 18.68 -16.62
CA GLU A 276 28.91 18.51 -16.66
C GLU A 276 29.56 18.53 -15.28
N ASP A 277 29.03 19.31 -14.34
CA ASP A 277 29.55 19.43 -12.98
C ASP A 277 28.99 18.36 -12.03
N PHE A 278 27.70 18.01 -12.16
CA PHE A 278 27.01 17.11 -11.25
C PHE A 278 27.21 15.62 -11.58
N VAL A 279 27.19 15.25 -12.87
CA VAL A 279 27.19 13.84 -13.31
C VAL A 279 28.44 13.07 -12.84
N PRO A 280 29.67 13.62 -12.88
CA PRO A 280 30.85 12.87 -12.43
C PRO A 280 30.78 12.45 -10.95
N ALA A 281 30.36 13.36 -10.06
CA ALA A 281 30.23 13.09 -8.63
C ALA A 281 29.06 12.10 -8.37
N PHE A 282 27.93 12.27 -9.06
CA PHE A 282 26.79 11.38 -9.01
C PHE A 282 27.15 9.94 -9.46
N ALA A 283 27.82 9.80 -10.61
CA ALA A 283 28.22 8.49 -11.12
C ALA A 283 29.23 7.79 -10.19
N ALA A 284 30.19 8.54 -9.64
CA ALA A 284 31.14 8.02 -8.65
C ALA A 284 30.44 7.49 -7.40
N LEU A 285 29.48 8.24 -6.84
CA LEU A 285 28.69 7.81 -5.68
C LEU A 285 27.86 6.55 -6.00
N MET A 286 27.16 6.53 -7.12
CA MET A 286 26.32 5.38 -7.50
C MET A 286 27.16 4.14 -7.72
N LYS A 287 28.35 4.27 -8.32
CA LYS A 287 29.33 3.17 -8.47
C LYS A 287 29.81 2.65 -7.12
N GLU A 288 30.13 3.54 -6.16
CA GLU A 288 30.51 3.15 -4.79
C GLU A 288 29.41 2.33 -4.11
N LYS A 289 28.15 2.72 -4.32
CA LYS A 289 26.97 2.02 -3.76
C LYS A 289 26.56 0.78 -4.57
N GLY A 290 27.26 0.45 -5.63
CA GLY A 290 26.96 -0.72 -6.47
C GLY A 290 25.70 -0.56 -7.32
N VAL A 291 25.29 0.66 -7.62
CA VAL A 291 24.13 0.97 -8.47
C VAL A 291 24.55 0.99 -9.94
N GLU A 292 23.92 0.17 -10.77
CA GLU A 292 24.02 0.22 -12.22
C GLU A 292 23.28 1.46 -12.75
N LEU A 293 23.96 2.32 -13.51
CA LEU A 293 23.36 3.46 -14.18
C LEU A 293 23.04 3.13 -15.64
N ARG A 294 21.80 3.46 -16.07
CA ARG A 294 21.36 3.44 -17.46
C ARG A 294 21.11 4.86 -17.93
N ALA A 295 21.96 5.32 -18.83
CA ALA A 295 22.15 6.73 -19.13
C ALA A 295 21.67 7.11 -20.52
N SER A 296 21.09 8.32 -20.66
CA SER A 296 20.83 8.93 -21.95
C SER A 296 22.11 9.25 -22.69
N GLN A 297 22.04 9.55 -24.00
CA GLN A 297 23.21 9.84 -24.83
C GLN A 297 23.99 11.07 -24.35
N GLU A 298 23.30 12.07 -23.83
CA GLU A 298 23.91 13.31 -23.30
C GLU A 298 24.72 13.00 -22.03
N ILE A 299 24.22 12.13 -21.17
CA ILE A 299 24.95 11.66 -19.97
C ILE A 299 26.15 10.79 -20.36
N LEU A 300 25.99 9.91 -21.36
CA LEU A 300 27.09 9.09 -21.89
C LEU A 300 28.22 9.92 -22.51
N ALA A 301 27.91 11.10 -23.05
CA ALA A 301 28.94 12.02 -23.54
C ALA A 301 29.82 12.58 -22.41
N ILE A 302 29.27 12.72 -21.19
CA ILE A 302 29.98 13.18 -19.98
C ILE A 302 30.69 12.00 -19.30
N GLU A 303 30.02 10.86 -19.14
CA GLU A 303 30.51 9.66 -18.47
C GLU A 303 30.35 8.41 -19.37
N PRO A 304 31.30 8.16 -20.30
CA PRO A 304 31.18 7.10 -21.32
C PRO A 304 31.20 5.67 -20.78
N GLY A 305 31.53 5.48 -19.50
CA GLY A 305 31.63 4.15 -18.88
C GLY A 305 30.30 3.59 -18.41
N LEU A 306 29.19 4.29 -18.58
CA LEU A 306 27.85 3.87 -18.15
C LEU A 306 27.13 3.04 -19.22
N ASN A 307 26.09 2.31 -18.82
CA ASN A 307 25.24 1.58 -19.75
C ASN A 307 24.26 2.53 -20.46
N ALA A 308 24.03 2.31 -21.75
CA ALA A 308 23.04 3.10 -22.49
C ALA A 308 21.63 2.74 -22.08
N ALA A 309 20.80 3.76 -21.79
CA ALA A 309 19.37 3.59 -21.57
C ALA A 309 18.64 3.35 -22.89
N THR A 310 17.56 2.60 -22.82
CA THR A 310 16.56 2.40 -23.87
C THR A 310 15.27 3.13 -23.51
N GLU A 311 14.32 3.20 -24.42
CA GLU A 311 13.01 3.82 -24.14
C GLU A 311 12.25 3.12 -23.01
N ASP A 312 12.40 1.80 -22.86
CA ASP A 312 11.76 1.01 -21.82
C ASP A 312 12.27 1.35 -20.41
N ASP A 313 13.51 1.84 -20.30
CA ASP A 313 14.13 2.21 -19.02
C ASP A 313 13.41 3.39 -18.33
N TRP A 314 12.79 4.29 -19.11
CA TRP A 314 12.08 5.44 -18.55
C TRP A 314 10.82 5.08 -17.77
N SER A 315 10.20 3.94 -18.07
CA SER A 315 9.01 3.42 -17.39
C SER A 315 9.29 2.15 -16.57
N ALA A 316 10.55 1.80 -16.38
CA ALA A 316 10.96 0.59 -15.66
C ALA A 316 10.89 0.77 -14.15
N GLU A 317 10.27 -0.19 -13.45
CA GLU A 317 10.43 -0.39 -12.01
C GLU A 317 11.43 -1.53 -11.82
N TYR A 318 12.70 -1.17 -11.53
CA TYR A 318 13.78 -2.17 -11.45
C TYR A 318 13.74 -3.01 -10.17
N LEU A 319 13.26 -2.44 -9.07
CA LEU A 319 13.24 -3.09 -7.74
C LEU A 319 14.62 -3.63 -7.30
N SER A 320 15.68 -3.04 -7.80
CA SER A 320 17.09 -3.44 -7.61
C SER A 320 17.99 -2.21 -7.66
N LEU A 321 19.29 -2.39 -7.46
CA LEU A 321 20.30 -1.33 -7.56
C LEU A 321 20.60 -0.99 -9.04
N ILE A 322 19.55 -0.59 -9.77
CA ILE A 322 19.60 -0.06 -11.14
C ILE A 322 18.86 1.27 -11.14
N LEU A 323 19.37 2.27 -11.86
CA LEU A 323 18.82 3.62 -11.90
C LEU A 323 18.96 4.21 -13.31
N ALA A 324 17.85 4.68 -13.89
CA ALA A 324 17.89 5.43 -15.14
C ALA A 324 18.30 6.88 -14.88
N VAL A 325 19.04 7.49 -15.81
CA VAL A 325 19.47 8.89 -15.70
C VAL A 325 19.42 9.59 -17.05
N LYS A 326 18.87 10.80 -17.05
CA LYS A 326 18.67 11.62 -18.26
C LYS A 326 18.85 13.10 -17.95
N THR A 327 19.35 13.87 -18.93
CA THR A 327 19.28 15.33 -18.87
C THR A 327 17.96 15.87 -19.39
N VAL A 328 17.54 17.01 -18.85
CA VAL A 328 16.37 17.76 -19.31
C VAL A 328 16.70 19.26 -19.35
N PRO A 329 16.17 20.03 -20.32
CA PRO A 329 16.51 21.45 -20.47
C PRO A 329 15.82 22.36 -19.46
N SER A 330 14.72 21.90 -18.83
CA SER A 330 13.95 22.74 -17.91
C SER A 330 13.13 21.92 -16.91
N VAL A 331 12.59 22.57 -15.87
CA VAL A 331 11.62 21.96 -14.95
C VAL A 331 10.35 21.54 -15.67
N GLN A 332 9.95 22.27 -16.73
CA GLN A 332 8.79 21.92 -17.56
C GLN A 332 8.99 20.58 -18.28
N ASP A 333 10.19 20.36 -18.83
CA ASP A 333 10.52 19.10 -19.49
C ASP A 333 10.65 17.94 -18.47
N ALA A 334 11.16 18.22 -17.28
CA ALA A 334 11.17 17.24 -16.17
C ALA A 334 9.75 16.81 -15.80
N VAL A 335 8.84 17.76 -15.61
CA VAL A 335 7.43 17.50 -15.32
C VAL A 335 6.76 16.72 -16.46
N ALA A 336 7.01 17.09 -17.71
CA ALA A 336 6.47 16.39 -18.88
C ALA A 336 6.95 14.93 -18.91
N HIS A 337 8.24 14.69 -18.66
CA HIS A 337 8.80 13.33 -18.57
C HIS A 337 8.16 12.52 -17.44
N ILE A 338 8.07 13.09 -16.23
CA ILE A 338 7.48 12.41 -15.07
C ILE A 338 6.00 12.06 -15.33
N ASN A 339 5.23 12.99 -15.87
CA ASN A 339 3.82 12.74 -16.16
C ASN A 339 3.60 11.73 -17.30
N GLN A 340 4.60 11.57 -18.21
CA GLN A 340 4.54 10.59 -19.29
C GLN A 340 4.96 9.18 -18.85
N TYR A 341 6.07 9.04 -18.11
CA TYR A 341 6.70 7.76 -17.81
C TYR A 341 6.50 7.32 -16.37
N GLY A 342 6.21 8.24 -15.47
CA GLY A 342 6.00 7.96 -14.05
C GLY A 342 4.73 7.16 -13.77
N SER A 343 4.67 6.62 -12.59
CA SER A 343 3.53 5.81 -12.12
C SER A 343 2.48 6.62 -11.36
N GLY A 344 2.70 7.92 -11.16
CA GLY A 344 1.86 8.76 -10.30
C GLY A 344 2.01 8.43 -8.80
N HIS A 345 3.13 7.81 -8.41
CA HIS A 345 3.37 7.37 -7.02
C HIS A 345 4.03 8.48 -6.19
N SER A 346 5.32 8.71 -6.38
CA SER A 346 6.10 9.66 -5.57
C SER A 346 7.23 10.24 -6.41
N ASP A 347 7.29 11.57 -6.51
CA ASP A 347 8.31 12.24 -7.28
C ASP A 347 8.86 13.45 -6.52
N ALA A 348 10.14 13.75 -6.71
CA ALA A 348 10.85 14.78 -5.96
C ALA A 348 11.59 15.75 -6.88
N ILE A 349 11.68 17.01 -6.47
CA ILE A 349 12.59 18.01 -7.02
C ILE A 349 13.62 18.40 -5.95
N VAL A 350 14.86 18.62 -6.36
CA VAL A 350 15.88 19.28 -5.55
C VAL A 350 16.21 20.62 -6.24
N ALA A 351 15.91 21.72 -5.56
CA ALA A 351 16.07 23.07 -6.09
C ALA A 351 16.17 24.10 -4.96
N ALA A 352 16.82 25.24 -5.23
CA ALA A 352 16.76 26.43 -4.38
C ALA A 352 15.80 27.49 -4.95
N ASP A 353 15.50 27.44 -6.25
CA ASP A 353 14.59 28.38 -6.91
C ASP A 353 13.12 28.13 -6.50
N PRO A 354 12.45 29.09 -5.83
CA PRO A 354 11.06 28.95 -5.43
C PRO A 354 10.08 28.76 -6.60
N GLU A 355 10.36 29.37 -7.77
CA GLU A 355 9.49 29.26 -8.94
C GLU A 355 9.55 27.85 -9.54
N ALA A 356 10.75 27.25 -9.59
CA ALA A 356 10.91 25.87 -10.02
C ALA A 356 10.24 24.88 -9.04
N LEU A 357 10.37 25.11 -7.72
CA LEU A 357 9.71 24.32 -6.69
C LEU A 357 8.18 24.39 -6.84
N GLU A 358 7.63 25.60 -6.91
CA GLU A 358 6.17 25.79 -7.04
C GLU A 358 5.64 25.17 -8.33
N TYR A 359 6.34 25.36 -9.45
CA TYR A 359 5.96 24.76 -10.72
C TYR A 359 5.92 23.23 -10.61
N PHE A 360 6.98 22.60 -10.09
CA PHE A 360 7.07 21.16 -9.95
C PHE A 360 5.95 20.59 -9.05
N LEU A 361 5.76 21.19 -7.87
CA LEU A 361 4.74 20.76 -6.91
C LEU A 361 3.31 20.85 -7.46
N ASN A 362 3.04 21.83 -8.34
CA ASN A 362 1.71 22.05 -8.91
C ASN A 362 1.43 21.20 -10.15
N TYR A 363 2.46 20.88 -10.96
CA TYR A 363 2.24 20.25 -12.27
C TYR A 363 2.63 18.78 -12.36
N VAL A 364 3.37 18.24 -11.39
CA VAL A 364 3.58 16.78 -11.28
C VAL A 364 2.31 16.15 -10.72
N ASP A 365 1.72 15.22 -11.50
CA ASP A 365 0.46 14.56 -11.12
C ASP A 365 0.74 13.21 -10.39
N SER A 366 1.43 13.29 -9.26
CA SER A 366 1.71 12.14 -8.40
C SER A 366 0.99 12.21 -7.07
N ALA A 367 0.82 11.06 -6.40
CA ALA A 367 0.15 10.97 -5.10
C ALA A 367 0.93 11.70 -4.01
N ALA A 368 2.26 11.68 -4.09
CA ALA A 368 3.14 12.44 -3.22
C ALA A 368 4.19 13.18 -4.05
N VAL A 369 4.32 14.49 -3.87
CA VAL A 369 5.28 15.34 -4.57
C VAL A 369 6.13 16.06 -3.54
N TYR A 370 7.45 15.96 -3.67
CA TYR A 370 8.41 16.40 -2.67
C TYR A 370 9.28 17.56 -3.18
N ALA A 371 9.50 18.53 -2.32
CA ALA A 371 10.51 19.56 -2.48
C ALA A 371 11.65 19.29 -1.49
N ASN A 372 12.86 19.07 -2.01
CA ASN A 372 14.09 18.86 -1.22
C ASN A 372 13.99 17.74 -0.16
N ALA A 373 13.27 16.65 -0.48
CA ALA A 373 13.11 15.49 0.39
C ALA A 373 13.05 14.19 -0.42
N SER A 374 13.40 13.08 0.23
CA SER A 374 13.42 11.75 -0.39
C SER A 374 12.02 11.20 -0.59
N THR A 375 11.77 10.51 -1.71
CA THR A 375 10.54 9.76 -1.98
C THR A 375 10.30 8.64 -0.98
N ARG A 376 11.33 8.22 -0.23
CA ARG A 376 11.25 7.18 0.82
C ARG A 376 10.32 7.56 1.97
N PHE A 377 9.97 8.83 2.13
CA PHE A 377 8.98 9.28 3.09
C PHE A 377 7.53 8.95 2.70
N THR A 378 7.25 8.46 1.49
CA THR A 378 5.90 7.99 1.14
C THR A 378 5.61 6.65 1.83
N ASP A 379 5.27 6.73 3.09
CA ASP A 379 5.01 5.63 4.02
C ASP A 379 4.02 6.10 5.07
N GLY A 380 3.07 5.25 5.47
CA GLY A 380 2.02 5.64 6.42
C GLY A 380 2.57 5.99 7.81
N GLY A 381 3.66 5.36 8.24
CA GLY A 381 4.34 5.70 9.49
C GLY A 381 4.98 7.08 9.42
N GLU A 382 5.73 7.35 8.36
CA GLU A 382 6.42 8.63 8.14
C GLU A 382 5.42 9.79 7.92
N PHE A 383 4.23 9.53 7.34
CA PHE A 383 3.16 10.51 7.17
C PHE A 383 2.34 10.76 8.45
N GLY A 384 2.69 10.09 9.56
CA GLY A 384 1.97 10.24 10.81
C GLY A 384 0.62 9.52 10.86
N MET A 385 0.32 8.65 9.88
CA MET A 385 -0.88 7.82 9.86
C MET A 385 -0.77 6.61 10.81
N GLY A 386 0.42 6.36 11.33
CA GLY A 386 0.75 5.29 12.26
C GLY A 386 0.92 3.94 11.60
N ALA A 387 0.00 3.53 10.74
CA ALA A 387 0.05 2.28 9.99
C ALA A 387 -0.58 2.43 8.61
N GLU A 388 -0.19 1.60 7.66
CA GLU A 388 -0.76 1.61 6.32
C GLU A 388 -1.16 0.21 5.85
N ILE A 389 -2.24 0.16 5.06
CA ILE A 389 -2.67 -1.05 4.38
C ILE A 389 -2.09 -1.17 2.96
N GLY A 390 -1.54 -0.08 2.47
CA GLY A 390 -0.91 0.07 1.16
C GLY A 390 -0.89 1.50 0.67
N ILE A 391 -0.43 1.69 -0.56
CA ILE A 391 -0.37 2.98 -1.23
C ILE A 391 -1.27 2.91 -2.46
N SER A 392 -2.00 3.98 -2.76
CA SER A 392 -2.86 4.09 -3.93
C SER A 392 -2.37 5.20 -4.86
N THR A 393 -2.39 4.94 -6.16
CA THR A 393 -2.19 5.97 -7.19
C THR A 393 -3.50 6.36 -7.89
N ASP A 394 -4.64 5.81 -7.42
CA ASP A 394 -5.96 6.17 -7.94
C ASP A 394 -6.32 7.62 -7.57
N LYS A 395 -7.19 8.24 -8.37
CA LYS A 395 -7.71 9.60 -8.10
C LYS A 395 -9.07 9.59 -7.41
N LEU A 396 -9.78 8.46 -7.46
CA LEU A 396 -11.05 8.29 -6.77
C LEU A 396 -10.83 7.62 -5.42
N HIS A 397 -11.44 8.18 -4.39
CA HIS A 397 -11.33 7.79 -2.99
C HIS A 397 -9.92 8.07 -2.43
N ALA A 398 -9.12 7.03 -2.06
CA ALA A 398 -7.80 7.20 -1.47
C ALA A 398 -6.71 7.42 -2.54
N ARG A 399 -5.77 8.33 -2.27
CA ARG A 399 -4.56 8.58 -3.06
C ARG A 399 -3.36 8.78 -2.13
N GLY A 400 -2.25 8.09 -2.37
CA GLY A 400 -1.09 8.05 -1.48
C GLY A 400 -1.18 6.90 -0.48
N PRO A 401 -0.42 6.95 0.63
CA PRO A 401 -0.51 5.99 1.71
C PRO A 401 -1.93 5.89 2.27
N MET A 402 -2.38 4.67 2.57
CA MET A 402 -3.72 4.41 3.08
C MET A 402 -3.65 3.92 4.53
N GLY A 403 -3.99 4.78 5.45
CA GLY A 403 -4.17 4.47 6.88
C GLY A 403 -5.62 4.15 7.24
N LEU A 404 -5.97 4.37 8.49
CA LEU A 404 -7.32 4.10 9.00
C LEU A 404 -8.39 5.00 8.37
N GLN A 405 -8.06 6.25 8.06
CA GLN A 405 -9.01 7.22 7.49
C GLN A 405 -9.44 6.82 6.09
N GLU A 406 -8.50 6.31 5.27
CA GLU A 406 -8.74 5.86 3.90
C GLU A 406 -9.57 4.57 3.83
N LEU A 407 -9.73 3.85 4.95
CA LEU A 407 -10.66 2.73 5.11
C LEU A 407 -12.07 3.16 5.52
N THR A 408 -12.36 4.47 5.46
CA THR A 408 -13.68 5.04 5.71
C THR A 408 -14.24 5.74 4.48
N THR A 409 -15.52 5.95 4.48
CA THR A 409 -16.27 6.83 3.59
C THR A 409 -17.12 7.77 4.44
N TYR A 410 -18.13 8.39 3.89
CA TYR A 410 -19.00 9.29 4.64
C TYR A 410 -20.48 9.06 4.34
N LYS A 411 -21.31 9.47 5.30
CA LYS A 411 -22.75 9.65 5.09
C LYS A 411 -23.20 11.01 5.60
N TYR A 412 -24.36 11.45 5.14
CA TYR A 412 -24.99 12.68 5.65
C TYR A 412 -25.97 12.33 6.76
N LYS A 413 -25.81 12.94 7.95
CA LYS A 413 -26.80 12.97 9.02
C LYS A 413 -27.50 14.31 8.95
N ILE A 414 -28.80 14.28 8.69
CA ILE A 414 -29.62 15.49 8.46
C ILE A 414 -30.60 15.63 9.62
N PHE A 415 -30.57 16.80 10.26
CA PHE A 415 -31.42 17.13 11.41
C PHE A 415 -32.38 18.24 11.01
N GLY A 416 -33.64 17.98 11.19
CA GLY A 416 -34.75 18.91 10.91
C GLY A 416 -35.78 18.93 12.04
N SER A 417 -36.78 19.81 11.92
CA SER A 417 -37.89 19.97 12.81
C SER A 417 -39.22 20.01 12.06
N GLY A 418 -39.34 19.29 10.94
CA GLY A 418 -40.54 19.20 10.11
C GLY A 418 -40.48 20.01 8.81
N GLN A 419 -39.32 20.47 8.39
CA GLN A 419 -39.16 21.18 7.13
C GLN A 419 -39.54 20.30 5.93
N THR A 420 -40.29 20.87 5.01
CA THR A 420 -40.69 20.29 3.72
C THR A 420 -40.10 21.14 2.58
N ARG A 421 -40.00 20.55 1.39
CA ARG A 421 -39.60 21.24 0.15
C ARG A 421 -40.81 21.51 -0.72
#